data_f63ea010ac63b5001397b8f3636b4e25
#
_entry.id   f63ea010ac63b5001397b8f3636b4e25
#
_cell.length_a   1.000
_cell.length_b   1.000
_cell.length_c   1.000
_cell.angle_alpha   90.00
_cell.angle_beta   90.00
_cell.angle_gamma   90.00
#
_symmetry.space_group_name_H-M   'P 1'
#
loop_
_entity.id
_entity.type
_entity.pdbx_description
1 polymer ?
#
loop_
_entity_poly.entity_id
_entity_poly.type
_entity_poly.pdbx_seq_one_letter_code
_entity_poly.pdbx_strand_id
1 'polypeptide(L)'
;MSMSSAHPPSMAGAFPANATTHADGILLTAISSERTHLRANSGPHTSAAGAVPVDVYVDFHSGPCQRFEAAVGSTLDEMFGAGDITLAYHPVAVLDALSTTRYSSRAAASSGCASDGGRFREYVRALFAHQPPEYSAGLTNDELVEIGAKVGLTDSAFAECVRTEHYEEWTTWVTVRAGDRGVNWWPTVHVAAEPVRANAEAIRAAVSGAASAEADQAW
;
A
#
# COMPACT_ATOMS: atom_id res chain seq x y z
N MET A 1 10.97 -27.54 12.94
CA MET A 1 11.61 -26.23 13.13
C MET A 1 10.51 -25.24 13.46
N SER A 2 10.48 -24.73 14.70
CA SER A 2 9.42 -23.84 15.19
C SER A 2 9.55 -22.50 14.52
N MET A 3 8.56 -22.10 13.73
CA MET A 3 8.47 -20.73 13.20
C MET A 3 8.22 -19.79 14.38
N SER A 4 9.24 -19.03 14.74
CA SER A 4 9.13 -17.95 15.72
C SER A 4 8.14 -16.93 15.18
N SER A 5 6.98 -16.81 15.83
CA SER A 5 6.07 -15.71 15.61
C SER A 5 6.77 -14.43 16.07
N ALA A 6 7.45 -13.75 15.16
CA ALA A 6 7.97 -12.43 15.43
C ALA A 6 6.75 -11.52 15.72
N HIS A 7 6.53 -11.20 16.99
CA HIS A 7 5.63 -10.12 17.37
C HIS A 7 6.17 -8.84 16.75
N PRO A 8 5.29 -7.96 16.25
CA PRO A 8 5.73 -6.63 15.85
C PRO A 8 6.51 -6.03 17.02
N PRO A 9 7.63 -5.33 16.77
CA PRO A 9 8.32 -4.62 17.82
C PRO A 9 7.28 -3.79 18.58
N SER A 10 7.50 -3.59 19.88
CA SER A 10 6.67 -2.67 20.68
C SER A 10 6.87 -1.27 20.09
N MET A 11 6.21 -1.03 18.97
CA MET A 11 6.18 0.27 18.31
C MET A 11 5.30 1.14 19.18
N ALA A 12 5.94 1.94 20.05
CA ALA A 12 5.28 3.01 20.78
C ALA A 12 4.81 4.12 19.82
N GLY A 13 4.86 3.89 18.52
CA GLY A 13 4.50 4.77 17.43
C GLY A 13 3.36 4.19 16.61
N ALA A 14 2.51 5.04 16.16
CA ALA A 14 1.29 4.80 15.43
C ALA A 14 1.49 3.89 14.20
N PHE A 15 0.51 3.02 13.97
CA PHE A 15 0.29 2.42 12.66
C PHE A 15 -0.62 3.34 11.85
N PRO A 16 -0.42 3.47 10.52
CA PRO A 16 -1.33 4.21 9.67
C PRO A 16 -2.77 3.71 9.79
N ALA A 17 -3.74 4.59 9.58
CA ALA A 17 -5.14 4.20 9.45
C ALA A 17 -5.27 3.15 8.34
N ASN A 18 -6.18 2.18 8.53
CA ASN A 18 -6.38 1.05 7.61
C ASN A 18 -5.14 0.14 7.44
N ALA A 19 -4.20 0.11 8.38
CA ALA A 19 -3.15 -0.90 8.37
C ALA A 19 -3.75 -2.31 8.32
N THR A 20 -3.11 -3.22 7.57
CA THR A 20 -3.50 -4.64 7.51
C THR A 20 -3.44 -5.29 8.89
N THR A 21 -4.06 -6.45 9.08
CA THR A 21 -4.07 -7.21 10.35
C THR A 21 -2.66 -7.45 10.90
N HIS A 22 -1.65 -7.55 10.03
CA HIS A 22 -0.25 -7.71 10.42
C HIS A 22 0.53 -6.40 10.47
N ALA A 23 -0.16 -5.26 10.29
CA ALA A 23 0.40 -3.91 10.26
C ALA A 23 1.52 -3.70 9.22
N ASP A 24 1.55 -4.53 8.18
CA ASP A 24 2.61 -4.56 7.16
C ASP A 24 2.14 -4.08 5.78
N GLY A 25 1.02 -3.36 5.73
CA GLY A 25 0.44 -2.75 4.53
C GLY A 25 -0.75 -1.87 4.86
N ILE A 26 -1.31 -1.23 3.85
CA ILE A 26 -2.53 -0.41 3.91
C ILE A 26 -3.64 -1.11 3.14
N LEU A 27 -4.73 -1.47 3.82
CA LEU A 27 -5.92 -2.01 3.21
C LEU A 27 -6.79 -0.87 2.67
N LEU A 28 -7.16 -0.92 1.40
CA LEU A 28 -8.11 0.02 0.83
C LEU A 28 -9.52 -0.25 1.40
N THR A 29 -10.20 0.81 1.77
CA THR A 29 -11.60 0.77 2.19
C THR A 29 -12.45 1.46 1.14
N ALA A 30 -13.58 0.84 0.78
CA ALA A 30 -14.55 1.48 -0.12
C ALA A 30 -15.07 2.76 0.55
N ILE A 31 -14.92 3.89 -0.11
CA ILE A 31 -15.54 5.14 0.33
C ILE A 31 -17.03 5.00 0.04
N SER A 32 -17.83 4.68 1.06
CA SER A 32 -19.27 4.83 0.91
C SER A 32 -19.57 6.32 0.72
N SER A 33 -20.29 6.67 -0.33
CA SER A 33 -20.60 8.05 -0.76
C SER A 33 -21.58 8.78 0.17
N GLU A 34 -21.71 8.36 1.41
CA GLU A 34 -22.48 9.07 2.43
C GLU A 34 -21.53 9.74 3.42
N ARG A 35 -21.55 11.08 3.37
CA ARG A 35 -20.89 11.93 4.37
C ARG A 35 -21.42 11.59 5.76
N THR A 36 -20.68 10.79 6.50
CA THR A 36 -20.89 10.69 7.94
C THR A 36 -19.52 10.66 8.63
N HIS A 37 -19.37 11.57 9.57
CA HIS A 37 -18.19 11.83 10.37
C HIS A 37 -17.40 10.59 10.75
N LEU A 38 -16.13 10.54 10.29
CA LEU A 38 -15.16 9.50 10.55
C LEU A 38 -14.91 9.35 12.07
N ARG A 39 -15.45 8.30 12.64
CA ARG A 39 -14.88 7.71 13.85
C ARG A 39 -13.86 6.68 13.41
N ALA A 40 -12.63 6.81 13.89
CA ALA A 40 -11.62 5.77 13.81
C ALA A 40 -12.22 4.46 14.34
N ASN A 41 -12.47 3.50 13.47
CA ASN A 41 -13.03 2.22 13.85
C ASN A 41 -11.91 1.20 13.82
N SER A 42 -11.28 0.97 14.99
CA SER A 42 -10.34 -0.11 15.24
C SER A 42 -11.11 -1.44 15.37
N GLY A 43 -11.71 -1.90 14.27
CA GLY A 43 -12.39 -3.19 14.22
C GLY A 43 -11.83 -4.06 13.09
N PRO A 44 -11.94 -5.40 13.17
CA PRO A 44 -11.54 -6.26 12.07
C PRO A 44 -12.36 -5.87 10.83
N HIS A 45 -11.66 -5.47 9.76
CA HIS A 45 -12.28 -5.14 8.49
C HIS A 45 -12.94 -6.41 7.95
N THR A 46 -14.28 -6.45 7.97
CA THR A 46 -15.03 -7.50 7.31
C THR A 46 -14.90 -7.29 5.80
N SER A 47 -14.09 -8.14 5.16
CA SER A 47 -14.14 -8.33 3.70
C SER A 47 -15.59 -8.57 3.29
N ALA A 48 -16.01 -8.02 2.17
CA ALA A 48 -17.24 -8.49 1.54
C ALA A 48 -17.11 -10.01 1.39
N ALA A 49 -18.13 -10.78 1.81
CA ALA A 49 -18.07 -12.23 1.73
C ALA A 49 -17.82 -12.63 0.27
N GLY A 50 -16.69 -13.30 -0.01
CA GLY A 50 -16.30 -13.75 -1.33
C GLY A 50 -15.33 -12.83 -2.10
N ALA A 51 -14.87 -11.69 -1.54
CA ALA A 51 -13.87 -10.85 -2.19
C ALA A 51 -12.47 -11.48 -2.07
N VAL A 52 -11.77 -11.65 -3.20
CA VAL A 52 -10.45 -12.29 -3.26
C VAL A 52 -9.37 -11.32 -2.75
N PRO A 53 -8.50 -11.70 -1.80
CA PRO A 53 -7.41 -10.84 -1.33
C PRO A 53 -6.36 -10.62 -2.42
N VAL A 54 -6.00 -9.35 -2.64
CA VAL A 54 -4.91 -8.94 -3.53
C VAL A 54 -3.95 -8.05 -2.75
N ASP A 55 -2.67 -8.47 -2.68
CA ASP A 55 -1.58 -7.75 -2.05
C ASP A 55 -0.62 -7.23 -3.12
N VAL A 56 -0.26 -5.95 -3.04
CA VAL A 56 0.61 -5.26 -4.00
C VAL A 56 1.80 -4.66 -3.26
N TYR A 57 3.00 -5.18 -3.53
CA TYR A 57 4.26 -4.69 -2.97
C TYR A 57 4.91 -3.73 -3.94
N VAL A 58 5.16 -2.50 -3.52
CA VAL A 58 5.72 -1.43 -4.35
C VAL A 58 6.77 -0.61 -3.62
N ASP A 59 7.78 -0.15 -4.37
CA ASP A 59 8.70 0.90 -3.94
C ASP A 59 8.46 2.15 -4.80
N PHE A 60 8.26 3.30 -4.16
CA PHE A 60 7.94 4.55 -4.87
C PHE A 60 9.10 5.13 -5.69
N HIS A 61 10.30 4.59 -5.54
CA HIS A 61 11.45 4.96 -6.37
C HIS A 61 11.68 3.99 -7.54
N SER A 62 10.92 2.88 -7.60
CA SER A 62 11.06 1.86 -8.63
C SER A 62 10.37 2.25 -9.93
N GLY A 63 11.13 2.42 -11.02
CA GLY A 63 10.57 2.64 -12.35
C GLY A 63 9.65 1.49 -12.84
N PRO A 64 9.95 0.20 -12.57
CA PRO A 64 9.00 -0.88 -12.80
C PRO A 64 7.66 -0.73 -12.04
N CYS A 65 7.68 -0.25 -10.78
CA CYS A 65 6.45 0.00 -10.02
C CYS A 65 5.62 1.15 -10.61
N GLN A 66 6.28 2.20 -11.10
CA GLN A 66 5.60 3.29 -11.83
C GLN A 66 4.87 2.76 -13.07
N ARG A 67 5.56 1.95 -13.88
CA ARG A 67 4.94 1.36 -15.08
C ARG A 67 3.79 0.41 -14.74
N PHE A 68 3.93 -0.37 -13.68
CA PHE A 68 2.85 -1.21 -13.16
C PHE A 68 1.64 -0.38 -12.76
N GLU A 69 1.80 0.66 -11.96
CA GLU A 69 0.69 1.52 -11.56
C GLU A 69 -0.01 2.16 -12.76
N ALA A 70 0.76 2.65 -13.74
CA ALA A 70 0.22 3.23 -14.96
C ALA A 70 -0.57 2.22 -15.83
N ALA A 71 -0.14 0.95 -15.86
CA ALA A 71 -0.74 -0.09 -16.70
C ALA A 71 -1.86 -0.88 -16.02
N VAL A 72 -1.81 -1.03 -14.70
CA VAL A 72 -2.63 -1.98 -13.94
C VAL A 72 -3.49 -1.29 -12.88
N GLY A 73 -3.09 -0.11 -12.44
CA GLY A 73 -3.75 0.59 -11.33
C GLY A 73 -5.26 0.78 -11.51
N SER A 74 -5.72 1.18 -12.71
CA SER A 74 -7.16 1.31 -13.01
C SER A 74 -7.89 -0.04 -12.95
N THR A 75 -7.25 -1.13 -13.39
CA THR A 75 -7.82 -2.48 -13.30
C THR A 75 -8.05 -2.89 -11.85
N LEU A 76 -7.07 -2.64 -10.97
CA LEU A 76 -7.21 -2.92 -9.55
C LEU A 76 -8.35 -2.12 -8.91
N ASP A 77 -8.48 -0.83 -9.27
CA ASP A 77 -9.56 0.01 -8.75
C ASP A 77 -10.94 -0.41 -9.26
N GLU A 78 -11.05 -0.84 -10.52
CA GLU A 78 -12.31 -1.39 -11.07
C GLU A 78 -12.73 -2.64 -10.31
N MET A 79 -11.83 -3.60 -10.11
CA MET A 79 -12.11 -4.84 -9.40
C MET A 79 -12.41 -4.59 -7.91
N PHE A 80 -11.69 -3.67 -7.27
CA PHE A 80 -11.96 -3.25 -5.90
C PHE A 80 -13.33 -2.55 -5.78
N GLY A 81 -13.64 -1.63 -6.69
CA GLY A 81 -14.93 -0.94 -6.74
C GLY A 81 -16.13 -1.85 -7.04
N ALA A 82 -15.91 -2.94 -7.79
CA ALA A 82 -16.90 -3.98 -8.03
C ALA A 82 -17.11 -4.91 -6.82
N GLY A 83 -16.18 -4.90 -5.85
CA GLY A 83 -16.19 -5.80 -4.70
C GLY A 83 -15.61 -7.20 -5.00
N ASP A 84 -14.98 -7.38 -6.17
CA ASP A 84 -14.37 -8.65 -6.57
C ASP A 84 -13.13 -8.97 -5.72
N ILE A 85 -12.43 -7.93 -5.24
CA ILE A 85 -11.20 -8.05 -4.47
C ILE A 85 -11.22 -7.19 -3.20
N THR A 86 -10.46 -7.63 -2.19
CA THR A 86 -9.87 -6.73 -1.20
C THR A 86 -8.48 -6.35 -1.68
N LEU A 87 -8.06 -5.11 -1.50
CA LEU A 87 -6.81 -4.60 -2.05
C LEU A 87 -5.95 -3.99 -0.96
N ALA A 88 -4.77 -4.56 -0.73
CA ALA A 88 -3.77 -4.05 0.18
C ALA A 88 -2.50 -3.64 -0.57
N TYR A 89 -1.95 -2.48 -0.22
CA TYR A 89 -0.64 -2.03 -0.67
C TYR A 89 0.37 -2.16 0.45
N HIS A 90 1.56 -2.66 0.10
CA HIS A 90 2.71 -2.81 0.99
C HIS A 90 3.85 -1.90 0.47
N PRO A 91 3.92 -0.64 0.94
CA PRO A 91 4.98 0.26 0.53
C PRO A 91 6.32 -0.17 1.16
N VAL A 92 7.21 -0.69 0.34
CA VAL A 92 8.56 -1.10 0.77
C VAL A 92 9.59 0.00 0.47
N ALA A 93 10.73 -0.03 1.16
CA ALA A 93 11.81 0.94 1.03
C ALA A 93 13.14 0.24 0.79
N VAL A 94 13.27 -0.40 -0.37
CA VAL A 94 14.44 -1.21 -0.72
C VAL A 94 15.43 -0.47 -1.62
N LEU A 95 14.99 0.63 -2.25
CA LEU A 95 15.80 1.39 -3.18
C LEU A 95 16.41 2.66 -2.56
N ASP A 96 16.47 2.76 -1.24
CA ASP A 96 17.08 3.90 -0.55
C ASP A 96 18.55 4.15 -0.98
N ALA A 97 19.29 3.07 -1.30
CA ALA A 97 20.65 3.19 -1.82
C ALA A 97 20.74 3.88 -3.20
N LEU A 98 19.64 4.00 -3.93
CA LEU A 98 19.55 4.72 -5.20
C LEU A 98 19.19 6.21 -5.02
N SER A 99 19.14 6.70 -3.78
CA SER A 99 18.84 8.10 -3.44
C SER A 99 19.76 8.58 -2.33
N THR A 100 20.28 9.79 -2.46
CA THR A 100 21.14 10.39 -1.42
C THR A 100 20.36 10.83 -0.18
N THR A 101 19.03 10.81 -0.22
CA THR A 101 18.13 11.28 0.85
C THR A 101 17.16 10.23 1.34
N ARG A 102 17.39 8.95 1.05
CA ARG A 102 16.48 7.84 1.43
C ARG A 102 15.04 8.07 0.92
N TYR A 103 14.89 8.40 -0.36
CA TYR A 103 13.60 8.76 -0.93
C TYR A 103 12.54 7.64 -0.80
N SER A 104 12.92 6.36 -0.99
CA SER A 104 11.98 5.22 -0.84
C SER A 104 11.34 5.20 0.54
N SER A 105 12.14 5.30 1.62
CA SER A 105 11.65 5.36 3.00
C SER A 105 10.72 6.55 3.23
N ARG A 106 11.11 7.75 2.78
CA ARG A 106 10.33 8.97 2.98
C ARG A 106 9.01 8.95 2.21
N ALA A 107 9.03 8.48 0.96
CA ALA A 107 7.82 8.34 0.16
C ALA A 107 6.88 7.27 0.74
N ALA A 108 7.41 6.14 1.20
CA ALA A 108 6.62 5.10 1.83
C ALA A 108 6.00 5.59 3.16
N ALA A 109 6.78 6.25 4.02
CA ALA A 109 6.28 6.85 5.26
C ALA A 109 5.17 7.89 4.99
N SER A 110 5.36 8.76 3.99
CA SER A 110 4.34 9.76 3.61
C SER A 110 3.03 9.12 3.12
N SER A 111 3.08 7.94 2.52
CA SER A 111 1.87 7.20 2.14
C SER A 111 1.06 6.73 3.36
N GLY A 112 1.72 6.41 4.48
CA GLY A 112 1.07 6.17 5.76
C GLY A 112 0.31 7.39 6.27
N CYS A 113 0.92 8.58 6.18
CA CYS A 113 0.26 9.84 6.51
C CYS A 113 -0.98 10.09 5.62
N ALA A 114 -0.89 9.74 4.33
CA ALA A 114 -2.01 9.87 3.42
C ALA A 114 -3.15 8.88 3.73
N SER A 115 -2.84 7.73 4.31
CA SER A 115 -3.83 6.78 4.82
C SER A 115 -4.65 7.37 5.96
N ASP A 116 -4.01 8.06 6.91
CA ASP A 116 -4.68 8.76 7.99
C ASP A 116 -5.62 9.85 7.48
N GLY A 117 -5.21 10.55 6.41
CA GLY A 117 -6.02 11.55 5.73
C GLY A 117 -7.11 10.97 4.82
N GLY A 118 -7.24 9.64 4.72
CA GLY A 118 -8.25 8.96 3.90
C GLY A 118 -8.05 9.14 2.39
N ARG A 119 -6.82 9.43 1.94
CA ARG A 119 -6.45 9.69 0.54
C ARG A 119 -5.30 8.83 0.04
N PHE A 120 -5.11 7.68 0.67
CA PHE A 120 -3.97 6.80 0.36
C PHE A 120 -3.87 6.48 -1.13
N ARG A 121 -4.97 6.03 -1.74
CA ARG A 121 -4.97 5.58 -3.15
C ARG A 121 -4.67 6.69 -4.14
N GLU A 122 -5.27 7.86 -3.95
CA GLU A 122 -5.01 9.05 -4.77
C GLU A 122 -3.56 9.52 -4.61
N TYR A 123 -3.04 9.44 -3.38
CA TYR A 123 -1.67 9.83 -3.09
C TYR A 123 -0.63 8.88 -3.71
N VAL A 124 -0.85 7.57 -3.65
CA VAL A 124 -0.01 6.57 -4.34
C VAL A 124 0.10 6.86 -5.83
N ARG A 125 -1.03 7.14 -6.49
CA ARG A 125 -1.03 7.52 -7.91
C ARG A 125 -0.25 8.80 -8.16
N ALA A 126 -0.42 9.80 -7.31
CA ALA A 126 0.27 11.07 -7.44
C ALA A 126 1.77 10.94 -7.21
N LEU A 127 2.23 10.09 -6.27
CA LEU A 127 3.63 9.77 -6.07
C LEU A 127 4.26 9.16 -7.33
N PHE A 128 3.63 8.14 -7.93
CA PHE A 128 4.14 7.55 -9.16
C PHE A 128 4.09 8.50 -10.36
N ALA A 129 3.08 9.37 -10.45
CA ALA A 129 2.99 10.38 -11.49
C ALA A 129 4.10 11.44 -11.40
N HIS A 130 4.63 11.69 -10.19
CA HIS A 130 5.69 12.65 -9.92
C HIS A 130 7.01 11.95 -9.53
N GLN A 131 7.15 10.66 -9.86
CA GLN A 131 8.33 9.88 -9.46
C GLN A 131 9.63 10.54 -9.96
N PRO A 132 10.60 10.80 -9.07
CA PRO A 132 11.89 11.35 -9.45
C PRO A 132 12.74 10.29 -10.16
N PRO A 133 13.73 10.70 -10.97
CA PRO A 133 14.68 9.77 -11.58
C PRO A 133 15.45 8.96 -10.51
N GLU A 134 15.71 7.69 -10.80
CA GLU A 134 16.63 6.88 -10.01
C GLU A 134 18.01 7.57 -9.95
N TYR A 135 18.75 7.36 -8.86
CA TYR A 135 20.06 7.99 -8.60
C TYR A 135 20.01 9.51 -8.40
N SER A 136 18.82 10.09 -8.17
CA SER A 136 18.67 11.48 -7.75
C SER A 136 18.50 11.60 -6.23
N ALA A 137 18.42 12.83 -5.72
CA ALA A 137 18.06 13.06 -4.32
C ALA A 137 16.60 12.63 -4.01
N GLY A 138 15.77 12.46 -5.04
CA GLY A 138 14.34 12.28 -4.86
C GLY A 138 13.63 13.58 -4.47
N LEU A 139 12.33 13.48 -4.18
CA LEU A 139 11.56 14.63 -3.71
C LEU A 139 11.87 14.93 -2.24
N THR A 140 11.83 16.20 -1.88
CA THR A 140 11.91 16.66 -0.49
C THR A 140 10.61 16.37 0.27
N ASN A 141 10.62 16.44 1.60
CA ASN A 141 9.39 16.28 2.39
C ASN A 141 8.36 17.38 2.08
N ASP A 142 8.80 18.60 1.77
CA ASP A 142 7.88 19.66 1.34
C ASP A 142 7.25 19.39 -0.01
N GLU A 143 7.98 18.85 -0.99
CA GLU A 143 7.43 18.42 -2.27
C GLU A 143 6.44 17.25 -2.10
N LEU A 144 6.70 16.33 -1.16
CA LEU A 144 5.75 15.26 -0.80
C LEU A 144 4.47 15.85 -0.20
N VAL A 145 4.57 16.89 0.65
CA VAL A 145 3.41 17.63 1.17
C VAL A 145 2.64 18.32 0.03
N GLU A 146 3.32 18.94 -0.92
CA GLU A 146 2.68 19.57 -2.08
C GLU A 146 1.93 18.57 -2.96
N ILE A 147 2.47 17.35 -3.13
CA ILE A 147 1.76 16.26 -3.83
C ILE A 147 0.49 15.89 -3.07
N GLY A 148 0.57 15.80 -1.74
CA GLY A 148 -0.61 15.55 -0.90
C GLY A 148 -1.68 16.64 -1.05
N ALA A 149 -1.27 17.90 -1.09
CA ALA A 149 -2.21 19.01 -1.28
C ALA A 149 -2.97 18.91 -2.62
N LYS A 150 -2.33 18.45 -3.70
CA LYS A 150 -2.97 18.23 -5.01
C LYS A 150 -4.08 17.17 -4.97
N VAL A 151 -4.03 16.24 -4.02
CA VAL A 151 -5.05 15.19 -3.84
C VAL A 151 -5.99 15.46 -2.67
N GLY A 152 -5.94 16.68 -2.09
CA GLY A 152 -6.87 17.14 -1.06
C GLY A 152 -6.38 16.93 0.38
N LEU A 153 -5.12 16.56 0.60
CA LEU A 153 -4.48 16.48 1.93
C LEU A 153 -3.90 17.86 2.29
N THR A 154 -4.76 18.77 2.75
CA THR A 154 -4.40 20.19 2.96
C THR A 154 -4.29 20.58 4.43
N ASP A 155 -4.54 19.66 5.36
CA ASP A 155 -4.43 19.95 6.79
C ASP A 155 -2.98 19.94 7.29
N SER A 156 -2.75 20.63 8.42
CA SER A 156 -1.42 20.70 9.02
C SER A 156 -0.96 19.37 9.63
N ALA A 157 -1.88 18.47 9.95
CA ALA A 157 -1.55 17.16 10.52
C ALA A 157 -0.86 16.28 9.49
N PHE A 158 -1.34 16.27 8.24
CA PHE A 158 -0.66 15.58 7.13
C PHE A 158 0.75 16.15 6.89
N ALA A 159 0.87 17.49 6.81
CA ALA A 159 2.15 18.13 6.57
C ALA A 159 3.18 17.85 7.69
N GLU A 160 2.74 17.88 8.94
CA GLU A 160 3.58 17.55 10.10
C GLU A 160 4.00 16.07 10.07
N CYS A 161 3.06 15.15 9.82
CA CYS A 161 3.32 13.73 9.72
C CYS A 161 4.39 13.43 8.66
N VAL A 162 4.32 14.06 7.47
CA VAL A 162 5.32 13.88 6.41
C VAL A 162 6.67 14.48 6.80
N ARG A 163 6.71 15.71 7.34
CA ARG A 163 7.96 16.39 7.70
C ARG A 163 8.71 15.71 8.84
N THR A 164 8.01 15.11 9.76
CA THR A 164 8.60 14.35 10.88
C THR A 164 8.92 12.90 10.52
N GLU A 165 8.62 12.47 9.30
CA GLU A 165 8.78 11.08 8.85
C GLU A 165 8.11 10.08 9.83
N HIS A 166 6.92 10.43 10.31
CA HIS A 166 6.22 9.77 11.42
C HIS A 166 6.12 8.25 11.27
N TYR A 167 6.01 7.75 10.04
CA TYR A 167 5.86 6.33 9.73
C TYR A 167 7.16 5.65 9.24
N GLU A 168 8.36 6.19 9.53
CA GLU A 168 9.64 5.59 9.11
C GLU A 168 9.82 4.18 9.70
N GLU A 169 9.53 3.99 11.00
CA GLU A 169 9.64 2.68 11.65
C GLU A 169 8.63 1.67 11.06
N TRP A 170 7.40 2.11 10.77
CA TRP A 170 6.42 1.28 10.09
C TRP A 170 6.89 0.86 8.69
N THR A 171 7.47 1.78 7.93
CA THR A 171 8.04 1.48 6.60
C THR A 171 9.14 0.43 6.68
N THR A 172 10.02 0.55 7.67
CA THR A 172 11.05 -0.44 7.95
C THR A 172 10.43 -1.82 8.24
N TRP A 173 9.40 -1.85 9.07
CA TRP A 173 8.66 -3.07 9.39
C TRP A 173 8.03 -3.71 8.13
N VAL A 174 7.32 -2.93 7.31
CA VAL A 174 6.73 -3.41 6.04
C VAL A 174 7.80 -4.04 5.15
N THR A 175 8.95 -3.38 5.03
CA THR A 175 10.07 -3.84 4.19
C THR A 175 10.64 -5.17 4.68
N VAL A 176 10.87 -5.31 5.99
CA VAL A 176 11.34 -6.56 6.59
C VAL A 176 10.32 -7.69 6.39
N ARG A 177 9.03 -7.40 6.64
CA ARG A 177 7.96 -8.39 6.48
C ARG A 177 7.79 -8.85 5.03
N ALA A 178 7.98 -7.97 4.05
CA ALA A 178 8.01 -8.35 2.64
C ALA A 178 9.14 -9.36 2.36
N GLY A 179 10.35 -9.10 2.87
CA GLY A 179 11.48 -10.04 2.78
C GLY A 179 11.19 -11.40 3.43
N ASP A 180 10.61 -11.43 4.63
CA ASP A 180 10.21 -12.67 5.35
C ASP A 180 9.21 -13.51 4.53
N ARG A 181 8.39 -12.88 3.70
CA ARG A 181 7.44 -13.53 2.78
C ARG A 181 8.05 -13.91 1.44
N GLY A 182 9.36 -13.75 1.27
CA GLY A 182 10.08 -14.09 0.05
C GLY A 182 9.86 -13.09 -1.10
N VAL A 183 9.35 -11.89 -0.83
CA VAL A 183 9.22 -10.82 -1.83
C VAL A 183 10.60 -10.23 -2.09
N ASN A 184 11.14 -10.45 -3.30
CA ASN A 184 12.52 -10.11 -3.66
C ASN A 184 12.64 -9.17 -4.86
N TRP A 185 11.51 -8.78 -5.47
CA TRP A 185 11.44 -7.83 -6.60
C TRP A 185 10.18 -6.97 -6.52
N TRP A 186 10.18 -5.85 -7.21
CA TRP A 186 9.11 -4.87 -7.17
C TRP A 186 8.77 -4.38 -8.60
N PRO A 187 7.48 -4.36 -8.98
CA PRO A 187 6.32 -4.73 -8.17
C PRO A 187 6.19 -6.24 -8.00
N THR A 188 5.66 -6.68 -6.85
CA THR A 188 5.16 -8.05 -6.65
C THR A 188 3.67 -7.98 -6.35
N VAL A 189 2.89 -8.91 -6.91
CA VAL A 189 1.46 -9.04 -6.66
C VAL A 189 1.18 -10.46 -6.18
N HIS A 190 0.43 -10.58 -5.09
CA HIS A 190 -0.15 -11.85 -4.66
C HIS A 190 -1.67 -11.78 -4.79
N VAL A 191 -2.28 -12.87 -5.24
CA VAL A 191 -3.73 -13.08 -5.27
C VAL A 191 -4.04 -14.31 -4.44
N ALA A 192 -4.88 -14.19 -3.43
CA ALA A 192 -5.14 -15.25 -2.44
C ALA A 192 -3.82 -15.85 -1.87
N ALA A 193 -2.86 -14.97 -1.54
CA ALA A 193 -1.51 -15.28 -1.04
C ALA A 193 -0.56 -15.97 -2.05
N GLU A 194 -0.97 -16.24 -3.28
CA GLU A 194 -0.13 -16.84 -4.32
C GLU A 194 0.48 -15.76 -5.23
N PRO A 195 1.78 -15.84 -5.56
CA PRO A 195 2.43 -14.86 -6.42
C PRO A 195 1.93 -14.98 -7.86
N VAL A 196 1.58 -13.85 -8.46
CA VAL A 196 1.12 -13.77 -9.85
C VAL A 196 1.95 -12.77 -10.66
N ARG A 197 1.92 -12.89 -11.99
CA ARG A 197 2.57 -11.89 -12.85
C ARG A 197 1.90 -10.53 -12.64
N ALA A 198 2.71 -9.48 -12.47
CA ALA A 198 2.26 -8.11 -12.24
C ALA A 198 1.72 -7.46 -13.54
N ASN A 199 0.67 -8.02 -14.11
CA ASN A 199 -0.06 -7.47 -15.25
C ASN A 199 -1.57 -7.74 -15.12
N ALA A 200 -2.39 -6.93 -15.77
CA ALA A 200 -3.84 -6.95 -15.62
C ALA A 200 -4.48 -8.30 -16.00
N GLU A 201 -3.99 -8.96 -17.07
CA GLU A 201 -4.52 -10.24 -17.53
C GLU A 201 -4.32 -11.34 -16.49
N ALA A 202 -3.08 -11.51 -16.00
CA ALA A 202 -2.74 -12.54 -15.03
C ALA A 202 -3.46 -12.31 -13.69
N ILE A 203 -3.60 -11.06 -13.25
CA ILE A 203 -4.32 -10.72 -12.01
C ILE A 203 -5.82 -11.06 -12.15
N ARG A 204 -6.48 -10.64 -13.25
CA ARG A 204 -7.88 -10.97 -13.50
C ARG A 204 -8.11 -12.49 -13.56
N ALA A 205 -7.24 -13.23 -14.24
CA ALA A 205 -7.34 -14.69 -14.34
C ALA A 205 -7.20 -15.37 -12.97
N ALA A 206 -6.21 -14.92 -12.17
CA ALA A 206 -6.00 -15.46 -10.82
C ALA A 206 -7.18 -15.18 -9.88
N VAL A 207 -7.74 -13.96 -9.92
CA VAL A 207 -8.92 -13.59 -9.12
C VAL A 207 -10.13 -14.45 -9.52
N SER A 208 -10.40 -14.61 -10.82
CA SER A 208 -11.51 -15.45 -11.30
C SER A 208 -11.34 -16.91 -10.87
N GLY A 209 -10.10 -17.44 -10.92
CA GLY A 209 -9.80 -18.80 -10.47
C GLY A 209 -10.00 -18.99 -8.97
N ALA A 210 -9.55 -18.03 -8.15
CA ALA A 210 -9.71 -18.09 -6.70
C ALA A 210 -11.19 -18.01 -6.28
N ALA A 211 -11.96 -17.11 -6.88
CA ALA A 211 -13.41 -16.99 -6.62
C ALA A 211 -14.18 -18.27 -6.95
N SER A 212 -13.80 -18.97 -8.05
CA SER A 212 -14.41 -20.24 -8.43
C SER A 212 -14.09 -21.36 -7.43
N ALA A 213 -12.84 -21.41 -6.93
CA ALA A 213 -12.42 -22.43 -5.96
C ALA A 213 -13.13 -22.27 -4.61
N GLU A 214 -13.39 -21.03 -4.16
CA GLU A 214 -14.17 -20.78 -2.93
C GLU A 214 -15.63 -21.20 -3.10
N ALA A 215 -16.23 -20.95 -4.26
CA ALA A 215 -17.61 -21.36 -4.53
C ALA A 215 -17.78 -22.88 -4.50
N ASP A 216 -16.80 -23.65 -5.03
CA ASP A 216 -16.82 -25.11 -5.04
C ASP A 216 -16.64 -25.75 -3.65
N GLN A 217 -16.03 -25.03 -2.69
CA GLN A 217 -15.84 -25.49 -1.30
C GLN A 217 -17.03 -25.20 -0.38
N ALA A 218 -17.97 -24.41 -0.83
CA ALA A 218 -19.16 -23.99 -0.05
C ALA A 218 -20.34 -24.99 -0.13
N TRP A 219 -20.16 -26.14 -0.82
CA TRP A 219 -21.13 -27.23 -0.96
C TRP A 219 -20.65 -28.51 -0.25
#